data_31d288d32a2f909c80fd303661e454f3
#
_entry.id   31d288d32a2f909c80fd303661e454f3
#
_cell.length_a   1.000
_cell.length_b   1.000
_cell.length_c   1.000
_cell.angle_alpha   90.00
_cell.angle_beta   90.00
_cell.angle_gamma   90.00
#
_symmetry.space_group_name_H-M   'P 1'
#
loop_
_entity.id
_entity.type
_entity.pdbx_description
1 polymer ?
#
loop_
_entity_poly.entity_id
_entity_poly.type
_entity_poly.pdbx_seq_one_letter_code
_entity_poly.pdbx_strand_id
1 'polypeptide(L)' 'MNSKERTAFAALTFIKDGMLIGLGGGTTIGALAKFIIEKQLAVKVVTPSFETEKLCVRLGLPLLPL' A
#
# COMPACT_ATOMS: atom_id res chain seq x y z
N MET A 1 -7.77 -16.38 2.51
CA MET A 1 -6.56 -15.56 2.43
C MET A 1 -5.31 -16.38 2.68
N ASN A 2 -4.25 -16.17 1.92
CA ASN A 2 -2.95 -16.74 2.23
C ASN A 2 -2.28 -15.94 3.35
N SER A 3 -1.10 -16.39 3.81
CA SER A 3 -0.44 -15.74 4.96
C SER A 3 0.00 -14.31 4.65
N LYS A 4 0.40 -14.02 3.41
CA LYS A 4 0.77 -12.66 3.01
C LYS A 4 -0.42 -11.72 3.03
N GLU A 5 -1.57 -12.19 2.55
CA GLU A 5 -2.80 -11.42 2.58
C GLU A 5 -3.27 -11.17 4.00
N ARG A 6 -3.16 -12.16 4.89
CA ARG A 6 -3.52 -11.99 6.29
C ARG A 6 -2.65 -10.95 6.98
N THR A 7 -1.34 -11.01 6.71
CA THR A 7 -0.41 -10.02 7.27
C THR A 7 -0.75 -8.61 6.77
N ALA A 8 -1.01 -8.47 5.48
CA ALA A 8 -1.38 -7.19 4.90
C ALA A 8 -2.71 -6.68 5.45
N PHE A 9 -3.69 -7.56 5.61
CA PHE A 9 -4.99 -7.18 6.15
C PHE A 9 -4.88 -6.73 7.60
N ALA A 10 -4.05 -7.40 8.41
CA ALA A 10 -3.80 -6.99 9.78
C ALA A 10 -3.15 -5.60 9.84
N ALA A 11 -2.18 -5.34 8.96
CA ALA A 11 -1.52 -4.04 8.88
C ALA A 11 -2.51 -2.93 8.51
N LEU A 12 -3.54 -3.24 7.76
CA LEU A 12 -4.54 -2.28 7.31
C LEU A 12 -5.24 -1.58 8.48
N THR A 13 -5.35 -2.25 9.64
CA THR A 13 -6.00 -1.68 10.82
C THR A 13 -5.27 -0.45 11.36
N PHE A 14 -3.99 -0.29 11.03
CA PHE A 14 -3.18 0.85 11.47
C PHE A 14 -3.20 2.01 10.47
N ILE A 15 -3.85 1.84 9.32
CA ILE A 15 -3.84 2.85 8.27
C ILE A 15 -5.15 3.63 8.30
N LYS A 16 -5.03 4.95 8.34
CA LYS A 16 -6.17 5.87 8.42
C LYS A 16 -6.13 6.86 7.27
N ASP A 17 -7.28 7.42 6.93
CA ASP A 17 -7.37 8.50 5.95
C ASP A 17 -6.46 9.66 6.35
N GLY A 18 -5.81 10.25 5.38
CA GLY A 18 -4.92 11.37 5.57
C GLY A 18 -3.49 11.02 5.90
N MET A 19 -3.17 9.75 6.09
CA MET A 19 -1.80 9.34 6.39
C MET A 19 -0.88 9.41 5.17
N LEU A 20 0.39 9.71 5.46
CA LEU A 20 1.49 9.50 4.54
C LEU A 20 2.18 8.21 5.00
N ILE A 21 2.27 7.22 4.13
CA ILE A 21 2.83 5.92 4.48
C ILE A 21 4.03 5.58 3.59
N GLY A 22 5.03 4.96 4.22
CA GLY A 22 6.18 4.42 3.50
C GLY A 22 5.95 2.94 3.20
N LEU A 23 6.08 2.54 1.95
CA LEU A 23 5.94 1.15 1.55
C LEU A 23 7.25 0.63 0.97
N GLY A 24 7.69 -0.50 1.47
CA GLY A 24 8.82 -1.21 0.88
C GLY A 24 8.41 -2.03 -0.32
N GLY A 25 9.18 -3.06 -0.63
CA GLY A 25 8.88 -3.98 -1.72
C GLY A 25 8.27 -5.29 -1.20
N GLY A 26 8.00 -6.17 -2.12
CA GLY A 26 7.54 -7.52 -1.81
C GLY A 26 6.05 -7.73 -1.99
N THR A 27 5.65 -9.00 -2.02
CA THR A 27 4.28 -9.37 -2.34
C THR A 27 3.28 -9.06 -1.23
N THR A 28 3.73 -9.06 0.03
CA THR A 28 2.89 -8.64 1.15
C THR A 28 2.52 -7.16 1.03
N ILE A 29 3.49 -6.33 0.66
CA ILE A 29 3.26 -4.90 0.43
C ILE A 29 2.31 -4.69 -0.76
N GLY A 30 2.47 -5.50 -1.81
CA GLY A 30 1.53 -5.46 -2.94
C GLY A 30 0.11 -5.77 -2.52
N ALA A 31 -0.09 -6.76 -1.66
CA ALA A 31 -1.41 -7.08 -1.13
C ALA A 31 -1.97 -5.94 -0.29
N LEU A 32 -1.12 -5.29 0.52
CA LEU A 32 -1.54 -4.14 1.33
C LEU A 32 -2.00 -2.98 0.45
N ALA A 33 -1.27 -2.68 -0.61
CA ALA A 33 -1.65 -1.61 -1.54
C ALA A 33 -3.03 -1.87 -2.15
N LYS A 34 -3.32 -3.11 -2.52
CA LYS A 34 -4.62 -3.49 -3.07
C LYS A 34 -5.73 -3.32 -2.04
N PHE A 35 -5.50 -3.72 -0.79
CA PHE A 35 -6.49 -3.54 0.28
C PHE A 35 -6.77 -2.07 0.55
N ILE A 36 -5.74 -1.22 0.50
CA ILE A 36 -5.92 0.23 0.68
C ILE A 36 -6.88 0.78 -0.37
N ILE A 37 -6.71 0.37 -1.62
CA ILE A 37 -7.60 0.79 -2.70
C ILE A 37 -9.01 0.23 -2.50
N GLU A 38 -9.14 -1.05 -2.15
CA GLU A 38 -10.45 -1.66 -1.93
C GLU A 38 -11.22 -0.99 -0.80
N LYS A 39 -10.52 -0.58 0.26
CA LYS A 39 -11.15 0.11 1.39
C LYS A 39 -11.30 1.61 1.16
N GLN A 40 -10.85 2.11 0.02
CA GLN A 40 -10.95 3.52 -0.35
C GLN A 40 -10.31 4.45 0.69
N LEU A 41 -9.19 4.03 1.26
CA LEU A 41 -8.46 4.84 2.22
C LEU A 41 -7.71 5.97 1.49
N ALA A 42 -7.86 7.18 1.97
CA ALA A 42 -7.23 8.36 1.37
C ALA A 42 -5.84 8.56 1.97
N VAL A 43 -4.85 7.89 1.38
CA VAL A 43 -3.47 7.96 1.84
C VAL A 43 -2.55 8.41 0.72
N LYS A 44 -1.37 8.91 1.09
CA LYS A 44 -0.28 9.19 0.16
C LYS A 44 0.85 8.23 0.47
N VAL A 45 1.59 7.82 -0.55
CA VAL A 45 2.63 6.80 -0.44
C VAL A 45 3.98 7.35 -0.86
N VAL A 46 5.01 7.00 -0.11
CA VAL A 46 6.40 7.13 -0.55
C VAL A 46 7.00 5.73 -0.56
N THR A 47 7.84 5.43 -1.53
CA THR A 47 8.46 4.11 -1.62
C THR A 47 9.81 4.18 -2.33
N PRO A 48 10.84 3.47 -1.83
CA PRO A 48 12.09 3.30 -2.56
C PRO A 48 12.02 2.15 -3.57
N SER A 49 10.94 1.36 -3.56
CA SER A 49 10.80 0.20 -4.42
C SER A 49 10.20 0.57 -5.76
N PHE A 50 10.92 0.32 -6.84
CA PHE A 50 10.45 0.58 -8.19
C PHE A 50 9.20 -0.25 -8.52
N GLU A 51 9.17 -1.51 -8.08
CA GLU A 51 8.01 -2.38 -8.33
C GLU A 51 6.77 -1.89 -7.58
N THR A 52 6.94 -1.43 -6.34
CA THR A 52 5.84 -0.87 -5.55
C THR A 52 5.35 0.44 -6.17
N GLU A 53 6.27 1.27 -6.65
CA GLU A 53 5.90 2.51 -7.34
C GLU A 53 5.03 2.21 -8.56
N LYS A 54 5.44 1.26 -9.39
CA LYS A 54 4.66 0.86 -10.57
C LYS A 54 3.28 0.34 -10.18
N LEU A 55 3.21 -0.45 -9.12
CA LEU A 55 1.95 -0.97 -8.64
C LEU A 55 1.02 0.15 -8.16
N CYS A 56 1.55 1.10 -7.39
CA CYS A 56 0.76 2.24 -6.90
C CYS A 56 0.22 3.08 -8.05
N VAL A 57 1.03 3.33 -9.07
CA VAL A 57 0.57 4.06 -10.25
C VAL A 57 -0.59 3.30 -10.92
N ARG A 58 -0.44 2.00 -11.07
CA ARG A 58 -1.46 1.17 -11.71
C ARG A 58 -2.77 1.13 -10.91
N LEU A 59 -2.67 1.13 -9.57
CA LEU A 59 -3.82 1.11 -8.68
C LEU A 59 -4.44 2.49 -8.45
N GLY A 60 -3.74 3.55 -8.84
CA GLY A 60 -4.22 4.91 -8.60
C GLY A 60 -3.93 5.44 -7.20
N LEU A 61 -2.97 4.83 -6.48
CA LEU A 61 -2.54 5.35 -5.18
C LEU A 61 -1.63 6.57 -5.38
N PRO A 62 -1.90 7.69 -4.70
CA PRO A 62 -1.06 8.87 -4.82
C PRO A 62 0.35 8.61 -4.30
N LEU A 63 1.35 8.97 -5.11
CA LEU A 63 2.76 8.84 -4.78
C LEU A 63 3.37 10.21 -4.59
N LEU A 64 4.21 10.34 -3.56
CA LEU A 64 5.04 11.52 -3.37
C LEU A 64 6.49 11.17 -3.69
N PRO A 65 7.29 12.14 -4.17
CA PRO A 65 8.72 11.91 -4.39
C PRO A 65 9.40 11.52 -3.08
N LEU A 66 10.31 10.59 -3.19
CA LEU A 66 11.08 10.13 -2.04
C LEU A 66 12.16 11.14 -1.67
#